data_d81cc208c598993daa47777ea94fa31b
#
_entry.id   d81cc208c598993daa47777ea94fa31b
#
_cell.length_a   1.000
_cell.length_b   1.000
_cell.length_c   1.000
_cell.angle_alpha   90.00
_cell.angle_beta   90.00
_cell.angle_gamma   90.00
#
_symmetry.space_group_name_H-M   'P 1'
#
loop_
_entity.id
_entity.type
_entity.pdbx_description
1 polymer ?
#
loop_
_entity_poly.entity_id
_entity_poly.type
_entity_poly.pdbx_seq_one_letter_code
_entity_poly.pdbx_strand_id
1 'polypeptide(L)'
;MITLLKKTIQPYQPKLMALALVLLAFLAPFAVVSQYQKAFPIATSVITSFAVLCLLFFVWFIESEKTSQLVKSLKSPYYWTIIALFIPASLAIVAATFNLTYILSSEYVNYYQNSLPRRVLNGVIYISIITLFILLLKRLTNTELNYIGKAYLGGIGVLVLFGVWQFLHLSIGYPMPDLHTRSAVHSVQSEVLINFRLTSLTEEPSFLVPFLIDGLIIGLMLYKNKRSYLWQWMLPVLFVLFFSFSISGYANVLLVGLFALWLIITSKTINLKKLIKPVLVSLIPIGLVIWWKWSLVHELFMPIIGRFDVLFDVTNHSRLYMLVYPFIWLFDYSWINTLFGFGPGSYDFLAQTKFLAYGSKLSATSNNVFVDLLFEHGLIGGGAFLIAFILFFIHLYKRRNEDAYYQYAVILWFHLGITSLYRSDFVSPRFWVIVMITVLCAELGKRSLQAKRNSIEHESLEPRKVGGK
;
A
#
# COMPACT_ATOMS: atom_id res chain seq x y z
N MET A 1 42.38 8.31 1.40
CA MET A 1 41.40 7.84 0.40
C MET A 1 39.98 7.97 0.90
N ILE A 2 39.58 7.40 2.02
CA ILE A 2 38.17 7.45 2.55
C ILE A 2 37.75 8.89 2.84
N THR A 3 38.59 9.73 3.41
CA THR A 3 38.30 11.14 3.74
C THR A 3 38.11 12.01 2.48
N LEU A 4 38.86 11.74 1.43
CA LEU A 4 38.74 12.41 0.13
C LEU A 4 37.43 11.97 -0.59
N LEU A 5 37.12 10.69 -0.59
CA LEU A 5 35.87 10.15 -1.10
C LEU A 5 34.65 10.75 -0.36
N LYS A 6 34.68 10.82 0.97
CA LYS A 6 33.62 11.49 1.76
C LYS A 6 33.44 12.95 1.30
N LYS A 7 34.51 13.71 1.12
CA LYS A 7 34.44 15.13 0.73
C LYS A 7 33.90 15.33 -0.69
N THR A 8 34.20 14.41 -1.62
CA THR A 8 33.75 14.47 -3.01
C THR A 8 32.28 14.04 -3.16
N ILE A 9 31.81 13.06 -2.38
CA ILE A 9 30.46 12.50 -2.49
C ILE A 9 29.44 13.29 -1.65
N GLN A 10 29.88 13.97 -0.59
CA GLN A 10 29.00 14.69 0.35
C GLN A 10 28.00 15.66 -0.32
N PRO A 11 28.35 16.48 -1.36
CA PRO A 11 27.41 17.35 -2.02
C PRO A 11 26.36 16.60 -2.86
N TYR A 12 26.64 15.38 -3.30
CA TYR A 12 25.71 14.54 -4.08
C TYR A 12 24.86 13.60 -3.24
N GLN A 13 25.16 13.49 -1.93
CA GLN A 13 24.51 12.59 -1.00
C GLN A 13 22.96 12.63 -1.06
N PRO A 14 22.28 13.79 -0.97
CA PRO A 14 20.83 13.84 -1.03
C PRO A 14 20.24 13.30 -2.35
N LYS A 15 20.94 13.56 -3.46
CA LYS A 15 20.51 13.09 -4.80
C LYS A 15 20.63 11.57 -4.94
N LEU A 16 21.71 10.98 -4.42
CA LEU A 16 21.90 9.53 -4.43
C LEU A 16 20.85 8.81 -3.57
N MET A 17 20.57 9.38 -2.39
CA MET A 17 19.51 8.86 -1.52
C MET A 17 18.12 8.98 -2.17
N ALA A 18 17.82 10.12 -2.82
CA ALA A 18 16.59 10.30 -3.57
C ALA A 18 16.48 9.29 -4.71
N LEU A 19 17.57 9.03 -5.44
CA LEU A 19 17.61 8.00 -6.49
C LEU A 19 17.31 6.60 -5.94
N ALA A 20 17.87 6.22 -4.79
CA ALA A 20 17.59 4.94 -4.16
C ALA A 20 16.10 4.80 -3.78
N LEU A 21 15.48 5.86 -3.25
CA LEU A 21 14.05 5.88 -2.94
C LEU A 21 13.18 5.80 -4.20
N VAL A 22 13.58 6.48 -5.29
CA VAL A 22 12.92 6.42 -6.60
C VAL A 22 12.97 5.00 -7.18
N LEU A 23 14.13 4.35 -7.12
CA LEU A 23 14.29 2.97 -7.59
C LEU A 23 13.50 1.98 -6.74
N LEU A 24 13.49 2.15 -5.41
CA LEU A 24 12.67 1.34 -4.52
C LEU A 24 11.17 1.50 -4.84
N ALA A 25 10.71 2.73 -5.07
CA ALA A 25 9.33 2.99 -5.46
C ALA A 25 8.96 2.33 -6.79
N PHE A 26 9.86 2.41 -7.80
CA PHE A 26 9.66 1.73 -9.09
C PHE A 26 9.57 0.21 -8.93
N LEU A 27 10.42 -0.38 -8.08
CA LEU A 27 10.51 -1.82 -7.90
C LEU A 27 9.44 -2.40 -6.95
N ALA A 28 8.84 -1.58 -6.10
CA ALA A 28 7.87 -2.05 -5.10
C ALA A 28 6.70 -2.87 -5.68
N PRO A 29 6.10 -2.55 -6.85
CA PRO A 29 5.07 -3.38 -7.46
C PRO A 29 5.53 -4.80 -7.83
N PHE A 30 6.82 -5.02 -8.03
CA PHE A 30 7.36 -6.34 -8.39
C PHE A 30 7.57 -7.27 -7.19
N ALA A 31 7.43 -6.77 -5.95
CA ALA A 31 7.53 -7.60 -4.74
C ALA A 31 6.44 -8.68 -4.63
N VAL A 32 5.34 -8.53 -5.37
CA VAL A 32 4.24 -9.48 -5.43
C VAL A 32 4.26 -10.36 -6.68
N VAL A 33 5.33 -10.26 -7.46
CA VAL A 33 5.57 -11.19 -8.58
C VAL A 33 5.70 -12.58 -7.99
N SER A 34 4.82 -13.46 -8.43
CA SER A 34 4.67 -14.80 -7.86
C SER A 34 5.97 -15.60 -7.90
N GLN A 35 6.27 -16.29 -6.82
CA GLN A 35 7.31 -17.32 -6.81
C GLN A 35 7.04 -18.45 -7.82
N TYR A 36 5.80 -18.58 -8.32
CA TYR A 36 5.45 -19.48 -9.41
C TYR A 36 5.93 -18.98 -10.78
N GLN A 37 6.28 -17.71 -10.88
CA GLN A 37 6.80 -17.13 -12.12
C GLN A 37 8.30 -17.35 -12.19
N LYS A 38 8.72 -18.44 -12.77
CA LYS A 38 10.15 -18.75 -13.01
C LYS A 38 10.89 -17.65 -13.79
N ALA A 39 10.16 -16.83 -14.54
CA ALA A 39 10.72 -15.74 -15.32
C ALA A 39 11.25 -14.55 -14.48
N PHE A 40 10.80 -14.39 -13.22
CA PHE A 40 11.13 -13.22 -12.40
C PHE A 40 11.63 -13.54 -10.97
N PRO A 41 12.41 -14.62 -10.71
CA PRO A 41 12.95 -14.88 -9.37
C PRO A 41 13.91 -13.78 -8.90
N ILE A 42 14.42 -12.97 -9.84
CA ILE A 42 15.38 -11.89 -9.60
C ILE A 42 14.69 -10.67 -8.96
N ALA A 43 13.38 -10.43 -9.22
CA ALA A 43 12.68 -9.24 -8.76
C ALA A 43 12.73 -9.08 -7.23
N THR A 44 12.45 -10.13 -6.47
CA THR A 44 12.49 -10.09 -5.00
C THR A 44 13.89 -9.81 -4.48
N SER A 45 14.92 -10.41 -5.07
CA SER A 45 16.33 -10.19 -4.69
C SER A 45 16.77 -8.75 -4.99
N VAL A 46 16.35 -8.20 -6.13
CA VAL A 46 16.63 -6.80 -6.50
C VAL A 46 15.94 -5.84 -5.53
N ILE A 47 14.67 -6.06 -5.20
CA ILE A 47 13.93 -5.24 -4.24
C ILE A 47 14.60 -5.27 -2.87
N THR A 48 14.96 -6.46 -2.39
CA THR A 48 15.67 -6.63 -1.11
C THR A 48 17.02 -5.90 -1.14
N SER A 49 17.77 -5.98 -2.24
CA SER A 49 19.05 -5.26 -2.39
C SER A 49 18.86 -3.75 -2.33
N PHE A 50 17.84 -3.21 -2.99
CA PHE A 50 17.55 -1.76 -2.90
C PHE A 50 17.04 -1.35 -1.52
N ALA A 51 16.28 -2.20 -0.81
CA ALA A 51 15.90 -1.95 0.56
C ALA A 51 17.11 -1.90 1.50
N VAL A 52 18.06 -2.83 1.34
CA VAL A 52 19.34 -2.82 2.06
C VAL A 52 20.18 -1.59 1.69
N LEU A 53 20.22 -1.18 0.43
CA LEU A 53 20.90 0.04 0.00
C LEU A 53 20.31 1.28 0.69
N CYS A 54 19.00 1.38 0.82
CA CYS A 54 18.35 2.45 1.58
C CYS A 54 18.74 2.41 3.07
N LEU A 55 18.86 1.23 3.68
CA LEU A 55 19.35 1.07 5.05
C LEU A 55 20.78 1.55 5.20
N LEU A 56 21.69 1.20 4.27
CA LEU A 56 23.08 1.68 4.28
C LEU A 56 23.15 3.20 4.11
N PHE A 57 22.33 3.78 3.24
CA PHE A 57 22.22 5.24 3.13
C PHE A 57 21.67 5.89 4.41
N PHE A 58 20.74 5.25 5.09
CA PHE A 58 20.24 5.74 6.38
C PHE A 58 21.33 5.77 7.44
N VAL A 59 22.11 4.70 7.57
CA VAL A 59 23.26 4.64 8.49
C VAL A 59 24.30 5.73 8.15
N TRP A 60 24.66 5.84 6.86
CA TRP A 60 25.59 6.87 6.40
C TRP A 60 25.06 8.29 6.66
N PHE A 61 23.74 8.53 6.50
CA PHE A 61 23.12 9.81 6.82
C PHE A 61 23.26 10.17 8.29
N ILE A 62 22.95 9.22 9.19
CA ILE A 62 23.11 9.42 10.64
C ILE A 62 24.56 9.76 10.99
N GLU A 63 25.51 9.03 10.43
CA GLU A 63 26.95 9.25 10.68
C GLU A 63 27.44 10.61 10.15
N SER A 64 26.87 11.11 9.06
CA SER A 64 27.29 12.36 8.43
C SER A 64 26.68 13.63 9.05
N GLU A 65 25.55 13.50 9.76
CA GLU A 65 24.80 14.64 10.29
C GLU A 65 25.21 15.01 11.70
N LYS A 66 25.21 16.35 11.97
CA LYS A 66 25.34 16.82 13.34
C LYS A 66 24.09 16.46 14.14
N THR A 67 24.26 15.90 15.33
CA THR A 67 23.18 15.42 16.21
C THR A 67 22.06 16.47 16.42
N SER A 68 22.43 17.76 16.53
CA SER A 68 21.47 18.86 16.69
C SER A 68 20.53 19.05 15.48
N GLN A 69 21.02 18.80 14.25
CA GLN A 69 20.21 18.89 13.03
C GLN A 69 19.30 17.66 12.90
N LEU A 70 19.80 16.48 13.25
CA LEU A 70 19.03 15.26 13.28
C LEU A 70 17.85 15.38 14.23
N VAL A 71 18.07 15.79 15.49
CA VAL A 71 17.04 16.00 16.51
C VAL A 71 15.98 16.99 16.06
N LYS A 72 16.35 18.09 15.39
CA LYS A 72 15.37 19.03 14.81
C LYS A 72 14.49 18.41 13.72
N SER A 73 15.03 17.51 12.92
CA SER A 73 14.28 16.80 11.88
C SER A 73 13.34 15.74 12.45
N LEU A 74 13.71 15.13 13.58
CA LEU A 74 12.91 14.13 14.29
C LEU A 74 11.70 14.70 15.04
N LYS A 75 11.59 16.03 15.18
CA LYS A 75 10.41 16.71 15.75
C LYS A 75 9.19 16.74 14.79
N SER A 76 9.27 16.09 13.64
CA SER A 76 8.14 15.94 12.73
C SER A 76 7.04 15.05 13.34
N PRO A 77 5.74 15.41 13.29
CA PRO A 77 4.65 14.56 13.75
C PRO A 77 4.62 13.20 13.03
N TYR A 78 5.09 13.12 11.79
CA TYR A 78 5.21 11.87 11.03
C TYR A 78 6.19 10.89 11.67
N TYR A 79 7.25 11.40 12.29
CA TYR A 79 8.27 10.57 12.94
C TYR A 79 7.75 9.90 14.21
N TRP A 80 6.99 10.61 15.02
CA TRP A 80 6.40 10.05 16.23
C TRP A 80 5.41 8.93 15.96
N THR A 81 4.67 9.03 14.84
CA THR A 81 3.79 7.96 14.39
C THR A 81 4.60 6.69 14.11
N ILE A 82 5.79 6.81 13.52
CA ILE A 82 6.67 5.67 13.20
C ILE A 82 7.30 5.09 14.47
N ILE A 83 7.77 5.92 15.40
CA ILE A 83 8.31 5.45 16.70
C ILE A 83 7.23 4.70 17.49
N ALA A 84 5.99 5.19 17.47
CA ALA A 84 4.87 4.49 18.12
C ALA A 84 4.64 3.08 17.57
N LEU A 85 5.06 2.80 16.35
CA LEU A 85 5.05 1.44 15.77
C LEU A 85 6.25 0.60 16.23
N PHE A 86 7.38 1.24 16.51
CA PHE A 86 8.64 0.54 16.81
C PHE A 86 8.72 0.02 18.24
N ILE A 87 8.28 0.80 19.23
CA ILE A 87 8.31 0.41 20.64
C ILE A 87 7.50 -0.88 20.90
N PRO A 88 6.26 -1.00 20.41
CA PRO A 88 5.50 -2.22 20.57
C PRO A 88 6.13 -3.45 19.90
N ALA A 89 6.75 -3.28 18.75
CA ALA A 89 7.47 -4.36 18.07
C ALA A 89 8.65 -4.87 18.91
N SER A 90 9.36 -3.98 19.58
CA SER A 90 10.46 -4.36 20.49
C SER A 90 9.97 -5.13 21.71
N LEU A 91 8.84 -4.73 22.29
CA LEU A 91 8.20 -5.45 23.39
C LEU A 91 7.72 -6.83 22.96
N ALA A 92 7.16 -6.97 21.76
CA ALA A 92 6.74 -8.25 21.23
C ALA A 92 7.91 -9.21 20.97
N ILE A 93 9.11 -8.71 20.62
CA ILE A 93 10.32 -9.55 20.51
C ILE A 93 10.73 -10.09 21.88
N VAL A 94 10.69 -9.25 22.92
CA VAL A 94 10.96 -9.68 24.28
C VAL A 94 9.94 -10.74 24.72
N ALA A 95 8.64 -10.51 24.46
CA ALA A 95 7.59 -11.49 24.74
C ALA A 95 7.82 -12.82 23.99
N ALA A 96 8.24 -12.77 22.71
CA ALA A 96 8.56 -13.98 21.96
C ALA A 96 9.70 -14.79 22.60
N THR A 97 10.69 -14.13 23.18
CA THR A 97 11.78 -14.80 23.89
C THR A 97 11.28 -15.45 25.18
N PHE A 98 10.40 -14.78 25.93
CA PHE A 98 9.74 -15.37 27.10
C PHE A 98 8.88 -16.58 26.73
N ASN A 99 8.15 -16.52 25.63
CA ASN A 99 7.30 -17.59 25.15
C ASN A 99 8.07 -18.91 24.93
N LEU A 100 9.36 -18.86 24.58
CA LEU A 100 10.21 -20.07 24.46
C LEU A 100 10.31 -20.86 25.76
N THR A 101 10.12 -20.24 26.93
CA THR A 101 10.27 -20.91 28.23
C THR A 101 9.04 -21.74 28.59
N TYR A 102 7.87 -21.46 28.00
CA TYR A 102 6.62 -22.17 28.33
C TYR A 102 5.85 -22.71 27.11
N ILE A 103 6.08 -22.19 25.90
CA ILE A 103 5.54 -22.81 24.68
C ILE A 103 6.54 -23.88 24.21
N LEU A 104 6.42 -25.08 24.77
CA LEU A 104 7.33 -26.18 24.48
C LEU A 104 6.91 -26.95 23.20
N SER A 105 6.66 -26.23 22.09
CA SER A 105 6.32 -26.86 20.82
C SER A 105 7.43 -26.68 19.78
N SER A 106 7.66 -27.72 18.97
CA SER A 106 8.62 -27.67 17.85
C SER A 106 8.28 -26.59 16.83
N GLU A 107 6.99 -26.34 16.62
CA GLU A 107 6.48 -25.32 15.70
C GLU A 107 6.82 -23.92 16.19
N TYR A 108 6.76 -23.65 17.50
CA TYR A 108 7.15 -22.35 18.05
C TYR A 108 8.66 -22.14 17.98
N VAL A 109 9.45 -23.16 18.27
CA VAL A 109 10.91 -23.11 18.13
C VAL A 109 11.30 -22.85 16.67
N ASN A 110 10.67 -23.53 15.71
CA ASN A 110 10.90 -23.33 14.29
C ASN A 110 10.53 -21.90 13.86
N TYR A 111 9.39 -21.38 14.30
CA TYR A 111 9.00 -19.98 14.09
C TYR A 111 10.08 -19.01 14.64
N TYR A 112 10.49 -19.19 15.89
CA TYR A 112 11.45 -18.32 16.57
C TYR A 112 12.82 -18.28 15.83
N GLN A 113 13.29 -19.43 15.35
CA GLN A 113 14.57 -19.53 14.67
C GLN A 113 14.54 -19.02 13.22
N ASN A 114 13.44 -19.23 12.50
CA ASN A 114 13.38 -18.99 11.06
C ASN A 114 12.53 -17.78 10.66
N SER A 115 11.34 -17.60 11.24
CA SER A 115 10.40 -16.57 10.82
C SER A 115 10.61 -15.25 11.56
N LEU A 116 10.84 -15.29 12.87
CA LEU A 116 11.06 -14.10 13.71
C LEU A 116 12.25 -13.24 13.22
N PRO A 117 13.46 -13.78 12.95
CA PRO A 117 14.58 -12.95 12.50
C PRO A 117 14.30 -12.25 11.17
N ARG A 118 13.64 -12.92 10.23
CA ARG A 118 13.26 -12.34 8.94
C ARG A 118 12.27 -11.19 9.13
N ARG A 119 11.27 -11.36 10.00
CA ARG A 119 10.27 -10.31 10.29
C ARG A 119 10.90 -9.10 10.96
N VAL A 120 11.78 -9.33 11.94
CA VAL A 120 12.52 -8.25 12.61
C VAL A 120 13.39 -7.49 11.62
N LEU A 121 14.16 -8.19 10.80
CA LEU A 121 15.01 -7.57 9.78
C LEU A 121 14.18 -6.73 8.80
N ASN A 122 13.06 -7.25 8.29
CA ASN A 122 12.17 -6.50 7.40
C ASN A 122 11.62 -5.25 8.09
N GLY A 123 11.20 -5.36 9.34
CA GLY A 123 10.73 -4.22 10.13
C GLY A 123 11.79 -3.13 10.26
N VAL A 124 13.02 -3.51 10.62
CA VAL A 124 14.17 -2.58 10.74
C VAL A 124 14.44 -1.89 9.40
N ILE A 125 14.47 -2.64 8.30
CA ILE A 125 14.71 -2.08 6.96
C ILE A 125 13.64 -1.04 6.61
N TYR A 126 12.37 -1.37 6.69
CA TYR A 126 11.30 -0.44 6.28
C TYR A 126 11.18 0.78 7.19
N ILE A 127 11.35 0.61 8.50
CA ILE A 127 11.38 1.75 9.42
C ILE A 127 12.57 2.67 9.11
N SER A 128 13.73 2.10 8.79
CA SER A 128 14.92 2.88 8.39
C SER A 128 14.67 3.64 7.08
N ILE A 129 14.03 3.02 6.09
CA ILE A 129 13.68 3.65 4.81
C ILE A 129 12.73 4.84 5.04
N ILE A 130 11.69 4.66 5.82
CA ILE A 130 10.73 5.73 6.12
C ILE A 130 11.39 6.85 6.92
N THR A 131 12.23 6.51 7.88
CA THR A 131 12.99 7.51 8.66
C THR A 131 13.92 8.30 7.74
N LEU A 132 14.68 7.63 6.88
CA LEU A 132 15.51 8.28 5.87
C LEU A 132 14.69 9.22 4.98
N PHE A 133 13.55 8.77 4.49
CA PHE A 133 12.66 9.58 3.67
C PHE A 133 12.19 10.85 4.40
N ILE A 134 11.74 10.72 5.65
CA ILE A 134 11.29 11.87 6.47
C ILE A 134 12.43 12.85 6.70
N LEU A 135 13.64 12.37 6.96
CA LEU A 135 14.83 13.21 7.16
C LEU A 135 15.21 13.97 5.88
N LEU A 136 15.01 13.35 4.72
CA LEU A 136 15.29 13.96 3.41
C LEU A 136 14.18 14.91 2.93
N LEU A 137 12.96 14.82 3.46
CA LEU A 137 11.82 15.62 2.97
C LEU A 137 12.15 17.10 2.83
N LYS A 138 12.84 17.70 3.82
CA LYS A 138 13.20 19.13 3.78
C LYS A 138 14.31 19.48 2.77
N ARG A 139 15.08 18.49 2.30
CA ARG A 139 16.20 18.66 1.37
C ARG A 139 15.84 18.42 -0.07
N LEU A 140 14.78 17.62 -0.29
CA LEU A 140 14.29 17.30 -1.62
C LEU A 140 13.44 18.43 -2.17
N THR A 141 13.65 18.74 -3.44
CA THR A 141 12.80 19.67 -4.21
C THR A 141 11.43 19.04 -4.52
N ASN A 142 10.45 19.86 -4.86
CA ASN A 142 9.13 19.35 -5.29
C ASN A 142 9.22 18.44 -6.52
N THR A 143 10.19 18.69 -7.40
CA THR A 143 10.44 17.86 -8.58
C THR A 143 10.95 16.47 -8.19
N GLU A 144 11.93 16.39 -7.28
CA GLU A 144 12.47 15.13 -6.79
C GLU A 144 11.41 14.31 -6.03
N LEU A 145 10.59 14.96 -5.22
CA LEU A 145 9.45 14.32 -4.56
C LEU A 145 8.48 13.72 -5.58
N ASN A 146 8.12 14.47 -6.62
CA ASN A 146 7.24 13.97 -7.68
C ASN A 146 7.85 12.81 -8.48
N TYR A 147 9.18 12.69 -8.58
CA TYR A 147 9.82 11.54 -9.23
C TYR A 147 9.57 10.23 -8.47
N ILE A 148 9.45 10.25 -7.14
CA ILE A 148 9.09 9.05 -6.35
C ILE A 148 7.71 8.55 -6.77
N GLY A 149 6.71 9.43 -6.84
CA GLY A 149 5.38 9.08 -7.31
C GLY A 149 5.34 8.59 -8.76
N LYS A 150 6.08 9.26 -9.66
CA LYS A 150 6.18 8.85 -11.08
C LYS A 150 6.86 7.50 -11.24
N ALA A 151 7.90 7.21 -10.45
CA ALA A 151 8.59 5.93 -10.48
C ALA A 151 7.68 4.78 -10.05
N TYR A 152 6.90 4.98 -8.97
CA TYR A 152 5.90 4.01 -8.55
C TYR A 152 4.85 3.76 -9.63
N LEU A 153 4.34 4.83 -10.29
CA LEU A 153 3.46 4.69 -11.45
C LEU A 153 4.13 3.93 -12.60
N GLY A 154 5.42 4.16 -12.85
CA GLY A 154 6.18 3.41 -13.86
C GLY A 154 6.18 1.91 -13.57
N GLY A 155 6.41 1.50 -12.32
CA GLY A 155 6.32 0.10 -11.90
C GLY A 155 4.92 -0.48 -12.07
N ILE A 156 3.87 0.26 -11.69
CA ILE A 156 2.48 -0.14 -11.94
C ILE A 156 2.20 -0.22 -13.46
N GLY A 157 2.75 0.71 -14.25
CA GLY A 157 2.62 0.70 -15.71
C GLY A 157 3.11 -0.61 -16.34
N VAL A 158 4.20 -1.16 -15.83
CA VAL A 158 4.68 -2.49 -16.27
C VAL A 158 3.64 -3.56 -15.92
N LEU A 159 3.07 -3.56 -14.71
CA LEU A 159 2.00 -4.51 -14.36
C LEU A 159 0.79 -4.36 -15.29
N VAL A 160 0.41 -3.13 -15.62
CA VAL A 160 -0.72 -2.87 -16.54
C VAL A 160 -0.43 -3.38 -17.95
N LEU A 161 0.77 -3.13 -18.48
CA LEU A 161 1.19 -3.64 -19.80
C LEU A 161 1.15 -5.17 -19.86
N PHE A 162 1.67 -5.84 -18.83
CA PHE A 162 1.58 -7.30 -18.74
C PHE A 162 0.13 -7.79 -18.57
N GLY A 163 -0.73 -7.06 -17.86
CA GLY A 163 -2.16 -7.36 -17.76
C GLY A 163 -2.87 -7.28 -19.12
N VAL A 164 -2.60 -6.24 -19.91
CA VAL A 164 -3.13 -6.12 -21.28
C VAL A 164 -2.59 -7.24 -22.19
N TRP A 165 -1.30 -7.55 -22.11
CA TRP A 165 -0.70 -8.65 -22.86
C TRP A 165 -1.32 -10.01 -22.47
N GLN A 166 -1.53 -10.25 -21.18
CA GLN A 166 -2.22 -11.45 -20.67
C GLN A 166 -3.64 -11.53 -21.21
N PHE A 167 -4.37 -10.42 -21.29
CA PHE A 167 -5.70 -10.40 -21.90
C PHE A 167 -5.66 -10.83 -23.37
N LEU A 168 -4.73 -10.31 -24.18
CA LEU A 168 -4.58 -10.71 -25.58
C LEU A 168 -4.21 -12.18 -25.70
N HIS A 169 -3.35 -12.69 -24.81
CA HIS A 169 -3.01 -14.12 -24.79
C HIS A 169 -4.24 -14.99 -24.49
N LEU A 170 -4.97 -14.68 -23.44
CA LEU A 170 -6.10 -15.51 -22.98
C LEU A 170 -7.35 -15.38 -23.87
N SER A 171 -7.54 -14.26 -24.58
CA SER A 171 -8.72 -14.02 -25.43
C SER A 171 -8.53 -14.45 -26.88
N ILE A 172 -7.34 -14.24 -27.47
CA ILE A 172 -7.08 -14.48 -28.91
C ILE A 172 -5.84 -15.34 -29.16
N GLY A 173 -5.22 -15.92 -28.11
CA GLY A 173 -4.06 -16.80 -28.25
C GLY A 173 -2.75 -16.10 -28.63
N TYR A 174 -2.64 -14.76 -28.39
CA TYR A 174 -1.41 -14.04 -28.68
C TYR A 174 -0.23 -14.61 -27.88
N PRO A 175 0.95 -14.84 -28.47
CA PRO A 175 2.07 -15.49 -27.79
C PRO A 175 2.47 -14.77 -26.51
N MET A 176 2.56 -15.52 -25.39
CA MET A 176 2.99 -15.02 -24.10
C MET A 176 3.78 -16.10 -23.35
N PRO A 177 4.84 -15.76 -22.62
CA PRO A 177 5.50 -16.70 -21.72
C PRO A 177 4.53 -17.24 -20.68
N ASP A 178 4.64 -18.52 -20.31
CA ASP A 178 3.84 -19.08 -19.23
C ASP A 178 4.21 -18.45 -17.89
N LEU A 179 3.29 -17.70 -17.33
CA LEU A 179 3.48 -16.98 -16.07
C LEU A 179 3.12 -17.83 -14.84
N HIS A 180 2.59 -19.03 -15.01
CA HIS A 180 2.17 -19.93 -13.93
C HIS A 180 1.33 -19.23 -12.84
N THR A 181 0.44 -18.33 -13.24
CA THR A 181 -0.42 -17.57 -12.32
C THR A 181 -1.78 -18.24 -12.15
N ARG A 182 -2.47 -17.92 -11.05
CA ARG A 182 -3.84 -18.42 -10.82
C ARG A 182 -4.87 -17.60 -11.61
N SER A 183 -4.73 -17.62 -12.93
CA SER A 183 -5.63 -16.91 -13.86
C SER A 183 -6.96 -17.64 -14.11
N ALA A 184 -7.05 -18.95 -13.83
CA ALA A 184 -8.28 -19.69 -13.97
C ALA A 184 -9.32 -19.32 -12.91
N VAL A 185 -10.61 -19.32 -13.29
CA VAL A 185 -11.73 -19.08 -12.38
C VAL A 185 -12.14 -20.42 -11.76
N HIS A 186 -11.80 -20.65 -10.50
CA HIS A 186 -11.98 -21.96 -9.84
C HIS A 186 -13.41 -22.29 -9.40
N SER A 187 -14.39 -21.38 -9.52
CA SER A 187 -15.71 -21.54 -8.90
C SER A 187 -16.88 -21.43 -9.84
N VAL A 188 -16.68 -21.59 -11.15
CA VAL A 188 -17.76 -21.45 -12.13
C VAL A 188 -17.86 -22.70 -12.97
N GLN A 189 -19.08 -23.25 -13.06
CA GLN A 189 -19.41 -24.34 -13.97
C GLN A 189 -19.19 -23.89 -15.42
N SER A 190 -18.91 -24.84 -16.28
CA SER A 190 -18.25 -24.78 -17.58
C SER A 190 -18.80 -23.86 -18.70
N GLU A 191 -19.79 -23.03 -18.46
CA GLU A 191 -20.45 -22.24 -19.52
C GLU A 191 -20.38 -20.73 -19.29
N VAL A 192 -19.20 -20.20 -18.93
CA VAL A 192 -19.04 -18.76 -18.73
C VAL A 192 -18.34 -18.16 -19.94
N LEU A 193 -18.84 -17.03 -20.42
CA LEU A 193 -18.27 -16.30 -21.56
C LEU A 193 -16.79 -15.94 -21.38
N ILE A 194 -16.36 -15.72 -20.13
CA ILE A 194 -14.99 -15.45 -19.75
C ILE A 194 -14.59 -16.37 -18.58
N ASN A 195 -13.77 -17.36 -18.87
CA ASN A 195 -13.31 -18.36 -17.91
C ASN A 195 -11.93 -18.00 -17.27
N PHE A 196 -11.41 -16.81 -17.56
CA PHE A 196 -10.12 -16.32 -17.06
C PHE A 196 -10.28 -15.00 -16.30
N ARG A 197 -9.26 -14.66 -15.52
CA ARG A 197 -9.11 -13.40 -14.79
C ARG A 197 -7.70 -12.88 -14.93
N LEU A 198 -7.52 -11.57 -15.03
CA LEU A 198 -6.20 -10.98 -15.16
C LEU A 198 -5.48 -10.94 -13.82
N THR A 199 -4.30 -11.48 -13.81
CA THR A 199 -3.35 -11.47 -12.68
C THR A 199 -2.12 -10.63 -12.99
N SER A 200 -1.88 -10.32 -14.26
CA SER A 200 -0.62 -9.73 -14.72
C SER A 200 0.57 -10.58 -14.25
N LEU A 201 1.59 -9.97 -13.68
CA LEU A 201 2.75 -10.63 -13.08
C LEU A 201 2.49 -11.14 -11.65
N THR A 202 1.33 -10.88 -11.05
CA THR A 202 1.04 -11.31 -9.68
C THR A 202 0.44 -12.73 -9.66
N GLU A 203 0.52 -13.40 -8.51
CA GLU A 203 -0.03 -14.75 -8.34
C GLU A 203 -1.55 -14.79 -8.50
N GLU A 204 -2.22 -13.79 -7.95
CA GLU A 204 -3.68 -13.69 -7.94
C GLU A 204 -4.15 -12.26 -8.23
N PRO A 205 -5.38 -12.08 -8.77
CA PRO A 205 -5.94 -10.76 -9.01
C PRO A 205 -6.05 -9.89 -7.74
N SER A 206 -6.30 -10.51 -6.59
CA SER A 206 -6.35 -9.82 -5.29
C SER A 206 -5.02 -9.15 -4.93
N PHE A 207 -3.91 -9.60 -5.50
CA PHE A 207 -2.58 -9.02 -5.32
C PHE A 207 -2.31 -7.87 -6.30
N LEU A 208 -2.91 -7.92 -7.49
CA LEU A 208 -2.77 -6.89 -8.52
C LEU A 208 -3.57 -5.62 -8.21
N VAL A 209 -4.84 -5.81 -7.79
CA VAL A 209 -5.81 -4.71 -7.67
C VAL A 209 -5.37 -3.56 -6.75
N PRO A 210 -4.75 -3.77 -5.58
CA PRO A 210 -4.26 -2.67 -4.77
C PRO A 210 -3.32 -1.72 -5.51
N PHE A 211 -2.42 -2.25 -6.36
CA PHE A 211 -1.53 -1.42 -7.18
C PHE A 211 -2.29 -0.64 -8.25
N LEU A 212 -3.31 -1.24 -8.86
CA LEU A 212 -4.13 -0.55 -9.86
C LEU A 212 -4.87 0.64 -9.24
N ILE A 213 -5.42 0.49 -8.03
CA ILE A 213 -6.08 1.58 -7.32
C ILE A 213 -5.08 2.65 -6.87
N ASP A 214 -3.90 2.26 -6.34
CA ASP A 214 -2.80 3.18 -6.08
C ASP A 214 -2.49 3.99 -7.35
N GLY A 215 -2.38 3.31 -8.50
CA GLY A 215 -2.12 3.91 -9.81
C GLY A 215 -3.18 4.91 -10.25
N LEU A 216 -4.47 4.64 -9.99
CA LEU A 216 -5.55 5.59 -10.27
C LEU A 216 -5.42 6.86 -9.41
N ILE A 217 -5.22 6.71 -8.10
CA ILE A 217 -5.14 7.86 -7.18
C ILE A 217 -3.91 8.71 -7.48
N ILE A 218 -2.73 8.08 -7.63
CA ILE A 218 -1.47 8.78 -7.88
C ILE A 218 -1.46 9.37 -9.30
N GLY A 219 -2.04 8.68 -10.28
CA GLY A 219 -2.23 9.18 -11.64
C GLY A 219 -3.08 10.45 -11.66
N LEU A 220 -4.20 10.47 -10.93
CA LEU A 220 -5.03 11.66 -10.74
C LEU A 220 -4.22 12.81 -10.11
N MET A 221 -3.44 12.53 -9.08
CA MET A 221 -2.59 13.52 -8.42
C MET A 221 -1.58 14.16 -9.39
N LEU A 222 -0.87 13.34 -10.16
CA LEU A 222 0.24 13.81 -11.00
C LEU A 222 -0.21 14.39 -12.34
N TYR A 223 -1.33 13.90 -12.90
CA TYR A 223 -1.79 14.25 -14.25
C TYR A 223 -3.09 15.05 -14.28
N LYS A 224 -3.63 15.50 -13.13
CA LYS A 224 -4.90 16.27 -13.05
C LYS A 224 -4.98 17.45 -14.03
N ASN A 225 -3.86 18.14 -14.28
CA ASN A 225 -3.78 19.30 -15.17
C ASN A 225 -3.40 18.93 -16.62
N LYS A 226 -3.20 17.64 -16.92
CA LYS A 226 -2.79 17.12 -18.24
C LYS A 226 -3.81 16.07 -18.70
N ARG A 227 -4.98 16.51 -19.14
CA ARG A 227 -6.13 15.63 -19.41
C ARG A 227 -5.81 14.47 -20.38
N SER A 228 -5.01 14.70 -21.41
CA SER A 228 -4.63 13.62 -22.35
C SER A 228 -3.81 12.53 -21.66
N TYR A 229 -2.76 12.90 -20.90
CA TYR A 229 -1.95 11.93 -20.16
C TYR A 229 -2.75 11.20 -19.07
N LEU A 230 -3.72 11.90 -18.45
CA LEU A 230 -4.59 11.28 -17.46
C LEU A 230 -5.42 10.15 -18.08
N TRP A 231 -6.07 10.38 -19.20
CA TRP A 231 -6.88 9.34 -19.86
C TRP A 231 -6.02 8.22 -20.44
N GLN A 232 -4.86 8.53 -21.03
CA GLN A 232 -3.91 7.51 -21.50
C GLN A 232 -3.45 6.58 -20.37
N TRP A 233 -3.36 7.10 -19.14
CA TRP A 233 -3.04 6.32 -17.95
C TRP A 233 -4.25 5.55 -17.40
N MET A 234 -5.37 6.24 -17.20
CA MET A 234 -6.53 5.67 -16.54
C MET A 234 -7.20 4.54 -17.33
N LEU A 235 -7.32 4.68 -18.65
CA LEU A 235 -8.02 3.69 -19.46
C LEU A 235 -7.40 2.29 -19.38
N PRO A 236 -6.09 2.08 -19.58
CA PRO A 236 -5.49 0.76 -19.44
C PRO A 236 -5.56 0.20 -17.99
N VAL A 237 -5.42 1.07 -16.98
CA VAL A 237 -5.54 0.66 -15.57
C VAL A 237 -6.95 0.17 -15.27
N LEU A 238 -7.99 0.91 -15.70
CA LEU A 238 -9.39 0.53 -15.53
C LEU A 238 -9.73 -0.75 -16.32
N PHE A 239 -9.17 -0.91 -17.51
CA PHE A 239 -9.33 -2.12 -18.31
C PHE A 239 -8.80 -3.35 -17.57
N VAL A 240 -7.55 -3.32 -17.09
CA VAL A 240 -6.96 -4.44 -16.34
C VAL A 240 -7.70 -4.69 -15.03
N LEU A 241 -8.13 -3.63 -14.34
CA LEU A 241 -8.92 -3.71 -13.13
C LEU A 241 -10.26 -4.41 -13.38
N PHE A 242 -10.97 -4.05 -14.45
CA PHE A 242 -12.23 -4.66 -14.82
C PHE A 242 -12.07 -6.16 -15.10
N PHE A 243 -11.11 -6.56 -15.92
CA PHE A 243 -10.89 -7.97 -16.25
C PHE A 243 -10.12 -8.76 -15.17
N SER A 244 -9.78 -8.14 -14.04
CA SER A 244 -9.21 -8.86 -12.89
C SER A 244 -10.23 -9.76 -12.19
N PHE A 245 -11.53 -9.50 -12.33
CA PHE A 245 -12.63 -10.18 -11.64
C PHE A 245 -12.37 -10.43 -10.15
N SER A 246 -11.79 -9.43 -9.48
CA SER A 246 -11.48 -9.47 -8.05
C SER A 246 -12.59 -8.82 -7.23
N ILE A 247 -13.35 -9.62 -6.48
CA ILE A 247 -14.44 -9.11 -5.62
C ILE A 247 -13.92 -8.11 -4.59
N SER A 248 -12.85 -8.46 -3.88
CA SER A 248 -12.21 -7.55 -2.92
C SER A 248 -11.70 -6.27 -3.60
N GLY A 249 -11.28 -6.39 -4.87
CA GLY A 249 -10.87 -5.27 -5.69
C GLY A 249 -12.02 -4.32 -6.01
N TYR A 250 -13.15 -4.84 -6.48
CA TYR A 250 -14.31 -4.02 -6.79
C TYR A 250 -14.90 -3.37 -5.53
N ALA A 251 -14.97 -4.10 -4.41
CA ALA A 251 -15.38 -3.54 -3.13
C ALA A 251 -14.45 -2.39 -2.70
N ASN A 252 -13.14 -2.56 -2.87
CA ASN A 252 -12.16 -1.52 -2.56
C ASN A 252 -12.34 -0.28 -3.45
N VAL A 253 -12.47 -0.46 -4.78
CA VAL A 253 -12.74 0.66 -5.71
C VAL A 253 -14.02 1.39 -5.34
N LEU A 254 -15.08 0.66 -5.02
CA LEU A 254 -16.36 1.24 -4.61
C LEU A 254 -16.20 2.07 -3.33
N LEU A 255 -15.60 1.49 -2.29
CA LEU A 255 -15.41 2.17 -1.00
C LEU A 255 -14.50 3.41 -1.13
N VAL A 256 -13.39 3.30 -1.85
CA VAL A 256 -12.48 4.43 -2.11
C VAL A 256 -13.16 5.49 -2.98
N GLY A 257 -13.92 5.07 -3.99
CA GLY A 257 -14.68 5.97 -4.85
C GLY A 257 -15.77 6.72 -4.09
N LEU A 258 -16.55 6.04 -3.26
CA LEU A 258 -17.57 6.66 -2.39
C LEU A 258 -16.93 7.62 -1.39
N PHE A 259 -15.81 7.23 -0.79
CA PHE A 259 -15.07 8.10 0.13
C PHE A 259 -14.51 9.35 -0.58
N ALA A 260 -13.92 9.18 -1.77
CA ALA A 260 -13.44 10.31 -2.56
C ALA A 260 -14.59 11.25 -2.97
N LEU A 261 -15.73 10.69 -3.38
CA LEU A 261 -16.94 11.45 -3.69
C LEU A 261 -17.45 12.22 -2.46
N TRP A 262 -17.48 11.58 -1.30
CA TRP A 262 -17.86 12.25 -0.04
C TRP A 262 -16.89 13.38 0.32
N LEU A 263 -15.58 13.21 0.13
CA LEU A 263 -14.60 14.29 0.31
C LEU A 263 -14.86 15.47 -0.64
N ILE A 264 -15.18 15.19 -1.90
CA ILE A 264 -15.53 16.21 -2.89
C ILE A 264 -16.80 16.97 -2.47
N ILE A 265 -17.82 16.24 -2.03
CA ILE A 265 -19.11 16.82 -1.59
C ILE A 265 -18.92 17.72 -0.37
N THR A 266 -18.12 17.28 0.59
CA THR A 266 -17.88 18.02 1.83
C THR A 266 -16.83 19.13 1.68
N SER A 267 -16.08 19.16 0.57
CA SER A 267 -15.15 20.24 0.28
C SER A 267 -15.92 21.44 -0.25
N LYS A 268 -15.73 22.61 0.38
CA LYS A 268 -16.38 23.88 -0.04
C LYS A 268 -15.87 24.39 -1.42
N THR A 269 -14.95 23.68 -2.05
CA THR A 269 -14.22 24.12 -3.25
C THR A 269 -14.87 23.68 -4.56
N ILE A 270 -15.83 22.73 -4.53
CA ILE A 270 -16.41 22.16 -5.74
C ILE A 270 -17.92 22.43 -5.81
N ASN A 271 -18.36 22.98 -6.93
CA ASN A 271 -19.79 23.11 -7.20
C ASN A 271 -20.37 21.75 -7.58
N LEU A 272 -21.08 21.14 -6.63
CA LEU A 272 -21.66 19.80 -6.73
C LEU A 272 -22.54 19.61 -7.96
N LYS A 273 -23.31 20.64 -8.35
CA LYS A 273 -24.20 20.62 -9.53
C LYS A 273 -23.41 20.40 -10.83
N LYS A 274 -22.16 20.95 -10.90
CA LYS A 274 -21.29 20.76 -12.09
C LYS A 274 -20.72 19.36 -12.18
N LEU A 275 -20.60 18.64 -11.06
CA LEU A 275 -20.06 17.26 -11.03
C LEU A 275 -21.17 16.21 -11.18
N ILE A 276 -22.28 16.36 -10.48
CA ILE A 276 -23.38 15.37 -10.46
C ILE A 276 -24.07 15.30 -11.81
N LYS A 277 -24.29 16.41 -12.48
CA LYS A 277 -24.99 16.44 -13.77
C LYS A 277 -24.33 15.55 -14.84
N PRO A 278 -23.01 15.67 -15.15
CA PRO A 278 -22.38 14.80 -16.13
C PRO A 278 -22.32 13.33 -15.70
N VAL A 279 -22.19 13.05 -14.40
CA VAL A 279 -22.21 11.67 -13.88
C VAL A 279 -23.59 11.04 -14.07
N LEU A 280 -24.68 11.72 -13.69
CA LEU A 280 -26.02 11.23 -13.88
C LEU A 280 -26.36 11.05 -15.39
N VAL A 281 -25.95 12.01 -16.21
CA VAL A 281 -26.16 11.91 -17.67
C VAL A 281 -25.39 10.73 -18.26
N SER A 282 -24.19 10.41 -17.78
CA SER A 282 -23.42 9.25 -18.25
C SER A 282 -23.95 7.91 -17.73
N LEU A 283 -24.64 7.88 -16.58
CA LEU A 283 -25.25 6.65 -16.06
C LEU A 283 -26.46 6.20 -16.87
N ILE A 284 -27.17 7.12 -17.53
CA ILE A 284 -28.37 6.78 -18.36
C ILE A 284 -27.97 5.87 -19.52
N PRO A 285 -27.03 6.22 -20.42
CA PRO A 285 -26.67 5.32 -21.53
C PRO A 285 -26.01 4.02 -21.03
N ILE A 286 -25.23 4.06 -19.93
CA ILE A 286 -24.67 2.86 -19.32
C ILE A 286 -25.81 1.94 -18.84
N GLY A 287 -26.80 2.47 -18.13
CA GLY A 287 -27.97 1.72 -17.68
C GLY A 287 -28.79 1.12 -18.85
N LEU A 288 -28.96 1.87 -19.93
CA LEU A 288 -29.63 1.38 -21.13
C LEU A 288 -28.88 0.24 -21.83
N VAL A 289 -27.53 0.34 -21.91
CA VAL A 289 -26.69 -0.74 -22.48
C VAL A 289 -26.72 -1.97 -21.57
N ILE A 290 -26.66 -1.81 -20.26
CA ILE A 290 -26.78 -2.90 -19.29
C ILE A 290 -28.14 -3.57 -19.43
N TRP A 291 -29.20 -2.80 -19.50
CA TRP A 291 -30.57 -3.33 -19.66
C TRP A 291 -30.76 -4.06 -20.99
N TRP A 292 -30.29 -3.48 -22.11
CA TRP A 292 -30.38 -4.09 -23.44
C TRP A 292 -29.58 -5.38 -23.58
N LYS A 293 -28.43 -5.46 -22.92
CA LYS A 293 -27.50 -6.62 -22.93
C LYS A 293 -27.50 -7.35 -21.60
N TRP A 294 -28.62 -7.38 -20.88
CA TRP A 294 -28.67 -7.93 -19.51
C TRP A 294 -28.19 -9.38 -19.45
N SER A 295 -28.52 -10.24 -20.40
CA SER A 295 -28.03 -11.63 -20.44
C SER A 295 -26.49 -11.67 -20.48
N LEU A 296 -25.88 -10.90 -21.37
CA LEU A 296 -24.42 -10.82 -21.49
C LEU A 296 -23.79 -10.23 -20.24
N VAL A 297 -24.37 -9.20 -19.66
CA VAL A 297 -23.92 -8.59 -18.41
C VAL A 297 -24.02 -9.59 -17.25
N HIS A 298 -25.15 -10.30 -17.16
CA HIS A 298 -25.35 -11.33 -16.14
C HIS A 298 -24.30 -12.45 -16.25
N GLU A 299 -24.04 -12.96 -17.46
CA GLU A 299 -22.99 -13.95 -17.71
C GLU A 299 -21.59 -13.45 -17.33
N LEU A 300 -21.27 -12.18 -17.64
CA LEU A 300 -20.01 -11.55 -17.24
C LEU A 300 -19.85 -11.43 -15.72
N PHE A 301 -20.95 -11.24 -14.98
CA PHE A 301 -20.91 -11.08 -13.52
C PHE A 301 -21.12 -12.40 -12.75
N MET A 302 -21.56 -13.48 -13.41
CA MET A 302 -21.72 -14.80 -12.77
C MET A 302 -20.45 -15.30 -12.03
N PRO A 303 -19.21 -15.12 -12.55
CA PRO A 303 -18.00 -15.48 -11.81
C PRO A 303 -17.84 -14.72 -10.50
N ILE A 304 -18.44 -13.53 -10.39
CA ILE A 304 -18.41 -12.71 -9.18
C ILE A 304 -19.49 -13.18 -8.21
N ILE A 305 -20.72 -13.38 -8.72
CA ILE A 305 -21.89 -13.77 -7.93
C ILE A 305 -21.66 -15.13 -7.25
N GLY A 306 -21.20 -16.14 -7.99
CA GLY A 306 -20.93 -17.49 -7.44
C GLY A 306 -19.81 -17.54 -6.39
N ARG A 307 -19.04 -16.45 -6.22
CA ARG A 307 -18.02 -16.34 -5.16
C ARG A 307 -18.55 -15.75 -3.86
N PHE A 308 -19.69 -15.06 -3.88
CA PHE A 308 -20.26 -14.50 -2.65
C PHE A 308 -20.66 -15.61 -1.68
N ASP A 309 -21.19 -16.71 -2.18
CA ASP A 309 -21.58 -17.86 -1.36
C ASP A 309 -20.40 -18.49 -0.63
N VAL A 310 -19.23 -18.53 -1.28
CA VAL A 310 -17.99 -19.08 -0.69
C VAL A 310 -17.34 -18.12 0.33
N LEU A 311 -17.56 -16.80 0.24
CA LEU A 311 -16.99 -15.83 1.16
C LEU A 311 -17.60 -15.89 2.57
N PHE A 312 -18.87 -16.32 2.67
CA PHE A 312 -19.62 -16.39 3.93
C PHE A 312 -19.69 -17.81 4.51
N ASP A 313 -18.98 -18.76 3.89
CA ASP A 313 -18.85 -20.11 4.44
C ASP A 313 -18.03 -20.09 5.74
N VAL A 314 -18.66 -20.49 6.84
CA VAL A 314 -18.09 -20.46 8.21
C VAL A 314 -17.29 -21.75 8.54
N THR A 315 -17.02 -22.59 7.54
CA THR A 315 -16.24 -23.82 7.76
C THR A 315 -14.79 -23.49 8.11
N ASN A 316 -14.08 -24.45 8.71
CA ASN A 316 -12.68 -24.35 9.19
C ASN A 316 -11.67 -23.88 8.13
N HIS A 317 -12.08 -23.64 6.89
CA HIS A 317 -11.26 -23.20 5.75
C HIS A 317 -11.63 -21.82 5.27
N SER A 318 -12.65 -21.21 5.85
CA SER A 318 -13.10 -19.89 5.44
C SER A 318 -12.09 -18.82 5.87
N ARG A 319 -12.03 -17.75 5.09
CA ARG A 319 -11.29 -16.53 5.48
C ARG A 319 -11.76 -15.99 6.83
N LEU A 320 -13.03 -16.21 7.17
CA LEU A 320 -13.60 -15.80 8.45
C LEU A 320 -12.93 -16.53 9.61
N TYR A 321 -12.71 -17.85 9.49
CA TYR A 321 -11.99 -18.62 10.50
C TYR A 321 -10.57 -18.09 10.74
N MET A 322 -9.83 -17.79 9.66
CA MET A 322 -8.48 -17.20 9.72
C MET A 322 -8.44 -15.81 10.40
N LEU A 323 -9.55 -15.08 10.37
CA LEU A 323 -9.66 -13.78 11.04
C LEU A 323 -10.03 -13.92 12.52
N VAL A 324 -10.91 -14.85 12.88
CA VAL A 324 -11.46 -15.00 14.24
C VAL A 324 -10.53 -15.80 15.15
N TYR A 325 -9.94 -16.88 14.63
CA TYR A 325 -9.13 -17.80 15.43
C TYR A 325 -7.91 -17.18 16.14
N PRO A 326 -7.18 -16.21 15.52
CA PRO A 326 -6.11 -15.51 16.22
C PRO A 326 -6.56 -14.78 17.47
N PHE A 327 -7.79 -14.23 17.48
CA PHE A 327 -8.35 -13.58 18.68
C PHE A 327 -8.61 -14.61 19.79
N ILE A 328 -9.20 -15.77 19.44
CA ILE A 328 -9.44 -16.83 20.42
C ILE A 328 -8.11 -17.20 21.09
N TRP A 329 -7.07 -17.46 20.33
CA TRP A 329 -5.76 -17.79 20.91
C TRP A 329 -5.14 -16.65 21.69
N LEU A 330 -5.27 -15.43 21.24
CA LEU A 330 -4.72 -14.26 21.91
C LEU A 330 -5.28 -14.11 23.33
N PHE A 331 -6.58 -14.41 23.52
CA PHE A 331 -7.23 -14.24 24.82
C PHE A 331 -7.18 -15.50 25.69
N ASP A 332 -7.19 -16.69 25.09
CA ASP A 332 -7.29 -17.94 25.84
C ASP A 332 -5.92 -18.53 26.24
N TYR A 333 -4.82 -18.10 25.61
CA TYR A 333 -3.51 -18.72 25.79
C TYR A 333 -2.84 -18.29 27.11
N SER A 334 -2.56 -17.00 27.25
CA SER A 334 -2.06 -16.38 28.49
C SER A 334 -2.26 -14.88 28.50
N TRP A 335 -2.32 -14.25 29.69
CA TRP A 335 -2.43 -12.80 29.80
C TRP A 335 -1.19 -12.06 29.23
N ILE A 336 -0.01 -12.69 29.25
CA ILE A 336 1.23 -12.14 28.66
C ILE A 336 1.05 -12.04 27.13
N ASN A 337 0.54 -13.12 26.51
CA ASN A 337 0.27 -13.13 25.07
C ASN A 337 -0.86 -12.16 24.70
N THR A 338 -1.88 -12.03 25.56
CA THR A 338 -2.94 -11.03 25.34
C THR A 338 -2.36 -9.61 25.28
N LEU A 339 -1.44 -9.25 26.19
CA LEU A 339 -0.87 -7.91 26.24
C LEU A 339 0.22 -7.67 25.19
N PHE A 340 1.15 -8.61 24.99
CA PHE A 340 2.36 -8.42 24.21
C PHE A 340 2.42 -9.26 22.91
N GLY A 341 1.47 -10.17 22.71
CA GLY A 341 1.41 -11.03 21.53
C GLY A 341 2.33 -12.24 21.60
N PHE A 342 2.36 -12.97 20.49
CA PHE A 342 3.20 -14.16 20.32
C PHE A 342 4.57 -13.86 19.68
N GLY A 343 4.79 -12.62 19.26
CA GLY A 343 6.00 -12.15 18.58
C GLY A 343 5.81 -11.88 17.09
N PRO A 344 6.66 -11.02 16.47
CA PRO A 344 6.55 -10.66 15.07
C PRO A 344 6.65 -11.86 14.13
N GLY A 345 5.67 -12.06 13.25
CA GLY A 345 5.60 -13.19 12.31
C GLY A 345 5.08 -14.49 12.91
N SER A 346 4.57 -14.48 14.15
CA SER A 346 4.08 -15.68 14.85
C SER A 346 2.79 -16.24 14.28
N TYR A 347 2.12 -15.54 13.34
CA TYR A 347 0.99 -16.14 12.64
C TYR A 347 1.38 -17.43 11.90
N ASP A 348 2.64 -17.54 11.47
CA ASP A 348 3.18 -18.76 10.87
C ASP A 348 3.10 -19.96 11.84
N PHE A 349 3.44 -19.76 13.12
CA PHE A 349 3.27 -20.75 14.18
C PHE A 349 1.78 -21.13 14.38
N LEU A 350 0.88 -20.15 14.43
CA LEU A 350 -0.56 -20.40 14.54
C LEU A 350 -1.05 -21.24 13.35
N ALA A 351 -0.66 -20.87 12.15
CA ALA A 351 -1.07 -21.58 10.93
C ALA A 351 -0.59 -23.03 10.93
N GLN A 352 0.67 -23.28 11.28
CA GLN A 352 1.23 -24.63 11.37
C GLN A 352 0.54 -25.49 12.44
N THR A 353 0.07 -24.89 13.52
CA THR A 353 -0.57 -25.62 14.62
C THR A 353 -2.05 -25.91 14.39
N LYS A 354 -2.79 -24.99 13.75
CA LYS A 354 -4.26 -25.03 13.70
C LYS A 354 -4.86 -25.21 12.30
N PHE A 355 -4.15 -24.85 11.24
CA PHE A 355 -4.68 -24.92 9.88
C PHE A 355 -4.12 -26.10 9.06
N LEU A 356 -3.41 -27.02 9.71
CA LEU A 356 -2.76 -28.19 9.10
C LEU A 356 -3.71 -29.20 8.43
N ALA A 357 -4.99 -29.21 8.82
CA ALA A 357 -5.91 -30.30 8.48
C ALA A 357 -6.23 -30.47 6.98
N TYR A 358 -5.76 -29.62 6.10
CA TYR A 358 -6.23 -29.57 4.71
C TYR A 358 -5.18 -29.72 3.62
N GLY A 359 -3.98 -30.18 3.93
CA GLY A 359 -3.00 -30.64 2.91
C GLY A 359 -2.53 -29.59 1.90
N SER A 360 -3.04 -28.39 1.93
CA SER A 360 -2.68 -27.28 1.06
C SER A 360 -1.81 -26.26 1.81
N LYS A 361 -0.99 -25.54 1.10
CA LYS A 361 -0.07 -24.52 1.61
C LYS A 361 -0.72 -23.67 2.69
N LEU A 362 -0.15 -23.73 3.91
CA LEU A 362 -0.54 -22.91 5.03
C LEU A 362 -0.40 -21.43 4.67
N SER A 363 -1.41 -20.63 5.02
CA SER A 363 -1.29 -19.19 4.93
C SER A 363 -0.41 -18.70 6.09
N ALA A 364 0.68 -18.02 5.78
CA ALA A 364 1.55 -17.41 6.78
C ALA A 364 0.97 -16.12 7.41
N THR A 365 -0.27 -15.75 7.03
CA THR A 365 -0.97 -14.53 7.47
C THR A 365 -2.47 -14.72 7.47
N SER A 366 -3.21 -13.93 8.28
CA SER A 366 -4.68 -13.88 8.26
C SER A 366 -5.24 -13.21 7.00
N ASN A 367 -4.40 -12.65 6.14
CA ASN A 367 -4.76 -11.69 5.10
C ASN A 367 -5.38 -10.39 5.64
N ASN A 368 -5.11 -10.04 6.89
CA ASN A 368 -5.54 -8.78 7.51
C ASN A 368 -4.42 -8.25 8.40
N VAL A 369 -3.89 -7.06 8.05
CA VAL A 369 -2.77 -6.43 8.79
C VAL A 369 -3.12 -6.21 10.26
N PHE A 370 -4.33 -5.77 10.56
CA PHE A 370 -4.73 -5.44 11.93
C PHE A 370 -4.84 -6.68 12.82
N VAL A 371 -5.38 -7.78 12.27
CA VAL A 371 -5.46 -9.07 12.97
C VAL A 371 -4.08 -9.66 13.19
N ASP A 372 -3.22 -9.64 12.15
CA ASP A 372 -1.86 -10.15 12.27
C ASP A 372 -1.08 -9.35 13.33
N LEU A 373 -1.14 -8.02 13.28
CA LEU A 373 -0.42 -7.19 14.25
C LEU A 373 -0.97 -7.28 15.67
N LEU A 374 -2.29 -7.50 15.84
CA LEU A 374 -2.86 -7.78 17.17
C LEU A 374 -2.37 -9.12 17.70
N PHE A 375 -2.35 -10.17 16.89
CA PHE A 375 -1.85 -11.48 17.30
C PHE A 375 -0.34 -11.45 17.57
N GLU A 376 0.43 -10.82 16.69
CA GLU A 376 1.89 -10.76 16.78
C GLU A 376 2.38 -9.87 17.94
N HIS A 377 1.69 -8.74 18.20
CA HIS A 377 2.16 -7.71 19.14
C HIS A 377 1.23 -7.47 20.34
N GLY A 378 0.17 -8.24 20.46
CA GLY A 378 -0.82 -8.14 21.53
C GLY A 378 -1.65 -6.86 21.50
N LEU A 379 -2.46 -6.66 22.53
CA LEU A 379 -3.30 -5.47 22.68
C LEU A 379 -2.49 -4.18 22.79
N ILE A 380 -1.31 -4.22 23.43
CA ILE A 380 -0.45 -3.04 23.56
C ILE A 380 0.12 -2.67 22.19
N GLY A 381 0.75 -3.60 21.49
CA GLY A 381 1.42 -3.35 20.24
C GLY A 381 0.47 -3.15 19.07
N GLY A 382 -0.45 -4.07 18.86
CA GLY A 382 -1.46 -3.98 17.81
C GLY A 382 -2.43 -2.82 18.04
N GLY A 383 -2.79 -2.54 19.30
CA GLY A 383 -3.61 -1.40 19.69
C GLY A 383 -2.91 -0.06 19.42
N ALA A 384 -1.63 0.05 19.79
CA ALA A 384 -0.83 1.25 19.50
C ALA A 384 -0.73 1.50 17.99
N PHE A 385 -0.54 0.44 17.19
CA PHE A 385 -0.56 0.55 15.73
C PHE A 385 -1.89 1.08 15.22
N LEU A 386 -3.00 0.49 15.64
CA LEU A 386 -4.34 0.90 15.21
C LEU A 386 -4.63 2.36 15.59
N ILE A 387 -4.30 2.75 16.82
CA ILE A 387 -4.46 4.14 17.30
C ILE A 387 -3.60 5.08 16.45
N ALA A 388 -2.33 4.77 16.22
CA ALA A 388 -1.45 5.59 15.40
C ALA A 388 -1.96 5.71 13.95
N PHE A 389 -2.48 4.62 13.37
CA PHE A 389 -3.06 4.61 12.04
C PHE A 389 -4.28 5.53 11.93
N ILE A 390 -5.17 5.48 12.93
CA ILE A 390 -6.38 6.33 13.03
C ILE A 390 -6.00 7.80 13.29
N LEU A 391 -5.09 8.07 14.21
CA LEU A 391 -4.66 9.44 14.51
C LEU A 391 -4.01 10.11 13.31
N PHE A 392 -3.22 9.38 12.53
CA PHE A 392 -2.65 9.90 11.29
C PHE A 392 -3.72 10.19 10.24
N PHE A 393 -4.72 9.31 10.09
CA PHE A 393 -5.89 9.57 9.25
C PHE A 393 -6.61 10.85 9.67
N ILE A 394 -6.90 11.01 10.96
CA ILE A 394 -7.57 12.19 11.50
C ILE A 394 -6.75 13.47 11.24
N HIS A 395 -5.42 13.40 11.41
CA HIS A 395 -4.51 14.50 11.12
C HIS A 395 -4.62 14.96 9.67
N LEU A 396 -4.52 14.02 8.72
CA LEU A 396 -4.66 14.32 7.28
C LEU A 396 -6.06 14.85 6.96
N TYR A 397 -7.09 14.20 7.50
CA TYR A 397 -8.49 14.52 7.25
C TYR A 397 -8.85 15.96 7.70
N LYS A 398 -8.36 16.40 8.86
CA LYS A 398 -8.56 17.79 9.35
C LYS A 398 -8.01 18.83 8.37
N ARG A 399 -6.96 18.48 7.62
CA ARG A 399 -6.29 19.39 6.67
C ARG A 399 -6.76 19.26 5.22
N ARG A 400 -7.70 18.37 4.93
CA ARG A 400 -8.16 18.04 3.57
C ARG A 400 -8.66 19.23 2.73
N ASN A 401 -9.15 20.26 3.39
CA ASN A 401 -9.68 21.47 2.74
C ASN A 401 -8.63 22.58 2.55
N GLU A 402 -7.42 22.40 3.08
CA GLU A 402 -6.34 23.39 2.97
C GLU A 402 -5.69 23.37 1.58
N ASP A 403 -5.46 22.17 1.04
CA ASP A 403 -4.88 21.97 -0.30
C ASP A 403 -5.28 20.61 -0.89
N ALA A 404 -5.32 20.52 -2.23
CA ALA A 404 -5.67 19.28 -2.95
C ALA A 404 -4.73 18.10 -2.63
N TYR A 405 -3.46 18.34 -2.34
CA TYR A 405 -2.53 17.28 -1.97
C TYR A 405 -2.92 16.59 -0.66
N TYR A 406 -3.52 17.29 0.30
CA TYR A 406 -4.05 16.65 1.50
C TYR A 406 -5.23 15.73 1.19
N GLN A 407 -6.06 16.06 0.20
CA GLN A 407 -7.15 15.17 -0.23
C GLN A 407 -6.61 13.87 -0.78
N TYR A 408 -5.58 13.92 -1.66
CA TYR A 408 -4.92 12.71 -2.15
C TYR A 408 -4.26 11.91 -1.03
N ALA A 409 -3.62 12.57 -0.06
CA ALA A 409 -3.04 11.90 1.11
C ALA A 409 -4.10 11.14 1.92
N VAL A 410 -5.26 11.75 2.17
CA VAL A 410 -6.39 11.13 2.89
C VAL A 410 -6.93 9.92 2.12
N ILE A 411 -7.11 10.05 0.79
CA ILE A 411 -7.63 8.97 -0.04
C ILE A 411 -6.64 7.79 -0.08
N LEU A 412 -5.34 8.05 -0.24
CA LEU A 412 -4.29 7.02 -0.23
C LEU A 412 -4.25 6.28 1.11
N TRP A 413 -4.34 7.02 2.22
CA TRP A 413 -4.33 6.41 3.56
C TRP A 413 -5.59 5.59 3.83
N PHE A 414 -6.76 6.08 3.40
CA PHE A 414 -8.01 5.32 3.46
C PHE A 414 -7.92 4.05 2.62
N HIS A 415 -7.42 4.15 1.38
CA HIS A 415 -7.21 2.99 0.52
C HIS A 415 -6.23 1.98 1.13
N LEU A 416 -5.14 2.45 1.76
CA LEU A 416 -4.22 1.58 2.48
C LEU A 416 -4.94 0.84 3.62
N GLY A 417 -5.80 1.53 4.39
CA GLY A 417 -6.63 0.94 5.43
C GLY A 417 -7.57 -0.14 4.90
N ILE A 418 -8.33 0.15 3.84
CA ILE A 418 -9.21 -0.84 3.20
C ILE A 418 -8.42 -2.04 2.68
N THR A 419 -7.28 -1.82 2.02
CA THR A 419 -6.43 -2.92 1.56
C THR A 419 -5.93 -3.79 2.72
N SER A 420 -5.57 -3.16 3.84
CA SER A 420 -5.10 -3.85 5.05
C SER A 420 -6.15 -4.74 5.72
N LEU A 421 -7.45 -4.56 5.41
CA LEU A 421 -8.52 -5.43 5.91
C LEU A 421 -8.60 -6.78 5.19
N TYR A 422 -8.08 -6.89 3.97
CA TYR A 422 -8.15 -8.14 3.19
C TYR A 422 -6.80 -8.63 2.67
N ARG A 423 -5.72 -7.91 3.00
CA ARG A 423 -4.33 -8.27 2.67
C ARG A 423 -3.38 -7.91 3.80
N SER A 424 -2.48 -8.82 4.12
CA SER A 424 -1.41 -8.60 5.09
C SER A 424 -0.15 -8.06 4.40
N ASP A 425 -0.21 -6.79 4.01
CA ASP A 425 0.86 -6.13 3.25
C ASP A 425 1.90 -5.43 4.15
N PHE A 426 1.78 -5.49 5.48
CA PHE A 426 2.62 -4.74 6.41
C PHE A 426 4.14 -4.93 6.20
N VAL A 427 4.54 -6.14 5.81
CA VAL A 427 5.96 -6.45 5.51
C VAL A 427 6.28 -6.35 4.02
N SER A 428 5.39 -5.80 3.21
CA SER A 428 5.60 -5.63 1.77
C SER A 428 6.15 -4.24 1.45
N PRO A 429 6.97 -4.09 0.40
CA PRO A 429 7.42 -2.78 -0.07
C PRO A 429 6.27 -1.84 -0.43
N ARG A 430 5.15 -2.38 -0.95
CA ARG A 430 3.97 -1.59 -1.30
C ARG A 430 3.45 -0.78 -0.12
N PHE A 431 3.23 -1.43 1.03
CA PHE A 431 2.69 -0.75 2.22
C PHE A 431 3.52 0.50 2.56
N TRP A 432 4.84 0.34 2.65
CA TRP A 432 5.74 1.41 3.04
C TRP A 432 5.93 2.49 1.97
N VAL A 433 5.89 2.12 0.69
CA VAL A 433 5.91 3.10 -0.40
C VAL A 433 4.62 3.93 -0.42
N ILE A 434 3.45 3.35 -0.13
CA ILE A 434 2.21 4.14 0.00
C ILE A 434 2.26 5.06 1.23
N VAL A 435 2.83 4.60 2.35
CA VAL A 435 3.11 5.48 3.50
C VAL A 435 4.02 6.65 3.07
N MET A 436 5.11 6.39 2.34
CA MET A 436 6.01 7.44 1.80
C MET A 436 5.25 8.43 0.90
N ILE A 437 4.45 7.93 -0.06
CA ILE A 437 3.71 8.79 -0.99
C ILE A 437 2.63 9.59 -0.25
N THR A 438 2.00 9.03 0.78
CA THR A 438 1.04 9.76 1.61
C THR A 438 1.71 10.92 2.36
N VAL A 439 2.86 10.68 2.97
CA VAL A 439 3.67 11.72 3.64
C VAL A 439 4.19 12.76 2.63
N LEU A 440 4.59 12.32 1.44
CA LEU A 440 4.98 13.18 0.32
C LEU A 440 3.84 14.13 -0.07
N CYS A 441 2.62 13.62 -0.23
CA CYS A 441 1.46 14.43 -0.54
C CYS A 441 1.20 15.48 0.57
N ALA A 442 1.29 15.09 1.84
CA ALA A 442 1.12 16.01 2.95
C ALA A 442 2.19 17.12 2.98
N GLU A 443 3.45 16.80 2.65
CA GLU A 443 4.53 17.78 2.57
C GLU A 443 4.34 18.72 1.35
N LEU A 444 3.94 18.21 0.19
CA LEU A 444 3.64 19.05 -0.98
C LEU A 444 2.47 20.00 -0.70
N GLY A 445 1.45 19.54 0.00
CA GLY A 445 0.34 20.40 0.45
C GLY A 445 0.80 21.52 1.39
N LYS A 446 1.67 21.20 2.35
CA LYS A 446 2.28 22.19 3.24
C LYS A 446 3.08 23.25 2.49
N ARG A 447 3.92 22.83 1.56
CA ARG A 447 4.74 23.75 0.73
C ARG A 447 3.87 24.63 -0.17
N SER A 448 2.82 24.07 -0.77
CA SER A 448 1.84 24.83 -1.56
C SER A 448 1.19 25.94 -0.73
N LEU A 449 0.80 25.65 0.51
CA LEU A 449 0.23 26.65 1.41
C LEU A 449 1.23 27.75 1.81
N GLN A 450 2.49 27.38 2.07
CA GLN A 450 3.54 28.36 2.35
C GLN A 450 3.79 29.30 1.17
N ALA A 451 3.85 28.76 -0.04
CA ALA A 451 4.02 29.56 -1.25
C ALA A 451 2.85 30.55 -1.45
N LYS A 452 1.60 30.12 -1.21
CA LYS A 452 0.43 31.00 -1.28
C LYS A 452 0.48 32.12 -0.24
N ARG A 453 0.90 31.85 0.99
CA ARG A 453 1.04 32.86 2.04
C ARG A 453 2.08 33.92 1.68
N ASN A 454 3.25 33.46 1.24
CA ASN A 454 4.33 34.38 0.84
C ASN A 454 3.93 35.28 -0.34
N SER A 455 3.14 34.78 -1.32
CA SER A 455 2.65 35.61 -2.42
C SER A 455 1.68 36.71 -1.96
N ILE A 456 0.78 36.39 -1.01
CA ILE A 456 -0.16 37.37 -0.45
C ILE A 456 0.59 38.43 0.35
N GLU A 457 1.60 38.07 1.14
CA GLU A 457 2.44 39.01 1.88
C GLU A 457 3.19 39.96 0.94
N HIS A 458 3.74 39.45 -0.16
CA HIS A 458 4.42 40.28 -1.17
C HIS A 458 3.45 41.29 -1.85
N GLU A 459 2.25 40.83 -2.24
CA GLU A 459 1.23 41.71 -2.83
C GLU A 459 0.76 42.80 -1.84
N SER A 460 0.74 42.53 -0.54
CA SER A 460 0.37 43.48 0.48
C SER A 460 1.44 44.54 0.78
N LEU A 461 2.71 44.24 0.43
CA LEU A 461 3.86 45.11 0.65
C LEU A 461 4.19 45.99 -0.60
N GLU A 462 3.65 45.68 -1.77
CA GLU A 462 3.79 46.56 -2.92
C GLU A 462 2.96 47.84 -2.67
N PRO A 463 3.58 49.02 -2.61
CA PRO A 463 2.84 50.28 -2.43
C PRO A 463 1.89 50.44 -3.62
N ARG A 464 0.58 50.55 -3.35
CA ARG A 464 -0.41 50.93 -4.37
C ARG A 464 0.15 52.14 -5.10
N LYS A 465 0.58 52.00 -6.33
CA LYS A 465 0.90 53.15 -7.19
C LYS A 465 -0.35 53.99 -7.20
N VAL A 466 -0.34 55.05 -6.37
CA VAL A 466 -1.35 56.10 -6.40
C VAL A 466 -1.23 56.70 -7.79
N GLY A 467 -2.19 56.37 -8.65
CA GLY A 467 -2.32 56.93 -9.97
C GLY A 467 -2.56 58.42 -9.83
N GLY A 468 -1.48 59.17 -9.94
CA GLY A 468 -1.59 60.61 -10.21
C GLY A 468 -2.20 60.81 -11.59
N LYS A 469 -3.40 61.33 -11.62
CA LYS A 469 -3.96 62.00 -12.80
C LYS A 469 -3.39 63.40 -12.89
#